data_2aca9047149c4628c195d0df183465dc
#
_entry.id   2aca9047149c4628c195d0df183465dc
#
_cell.length_a   1.000
_cell.length_b   1.000
_cell.length_c   1.000
_cell.angle_alpha   90.00
_cell.angle_beta   90.00
_cell.angle_gamma   90.00
#
_symmetry.space_group_name_H-M   'P 1'
#
loop_
_entity.id
_entity.type
_entity.pdbx_description
1 polymer ?
#
loop_
_entity_poly.entity_id
_entity_poly.type
_entity_poly.pdbx_seq_one_letter_code
_entity_poly.pdbx_strand_id
1 'polypeptide(L)'
;AKLFMLFSFLSFTAQLSFTALAADFNATVEAARGQTVYFNAWGGDDKINDYIEWAGDELKSRHGITVVHVKLADTAAAVSRILAEKTAGRDSGGSVDLLWVNGENFAAMKRNGLLQAEAWAESLPSWRYTDAAALPAIRLDFAEPTDGRESPWGRAQLVFVHDSARLATPPKNADALAEFIRANPGRFTYPQPPDFVGLSFLKQILLETVEDTAPLYQPAEDSDFDAVTAPLWDWLDAATPNLWRGGKAYPFNYPTQRQLLGDGEVDIAIA
;
A
#
# COMPACT_ATOMS: atom_id res chain seq x y z
N ALA A 1 -38.78 1.69 -40.66
CA ALA A 1 -38.72 3.07 -40.16
C ALA A 1 -38.80 3.22 -38.64
N LYS A 2 -38.90 2.11 -37.84
CA LYS A 2 -38.99 2.19 -36.38
C LYS A 2 -37.70 1.73 -35.64
N LEU A 3 -36.67 1.31 -36.37
CA LEU A 3 -35.42 0.79 -35.78
C LEU A 3 -34.31 1.86 -35.65
N PHE A 4 -34.43 2.99 -36.32
CA PHE A 4 -33.42 4.06 -36.34
C PHE A 4 -33.55 5.05 -35.16
N MET A 5 -34.67 5.01 -34.41
CA MET A 5 -34.94 5.95 -33.33
C MET A 5 -34.43 5.48 -31.95
N LEU A 6 -34.10 4.20 -31.80
CA LEU A 6 -33.61 3.65 -30.52
C LEU A 6 -32.11 3.87 -30.31
N PHE A 7 -31.31 4.02 -31.35
CA PHE A 7 -29.87 4.23 -31.25
C PHE A 7 -29.47 5.67 -30.89
N SER A 8 -30.30 6.67 -31.21
CA SER A 8 -30.02 8.08 -30.85
C SER A 8 -30.24 8.39 -29.38
N PHE A 9 -31.10 7.63 -28.67
CA PHE A 9 -31.38 7.91 -27.25
C PHE A 9 -30.33 7.36 -26.29
N LEU A 10 -29.62 6.25 -26.64
CA LEU A 10 -28.53 5.72 -25.79
C LEU A 10 -27.27 6.59 -25.84
N SER A 11 -26.99 7.25 -26.96
CA SER A 11 -25.81 8.13 -27.07
C SER A 11 -25.97 9.44 -26.29
N PHE A 12 -27.20 9.91 -26.09
CA PHE A 12 -27.49 11.16 -25.40
C PHE A 12 -27.41 11.05 -23.87
N THR A 13 -27.79 9.90 -23.32
CA THR A 13 -27.74 9.66 -21.86
C THR A 13 -26.30 9.48 -21.36
N ALA A 14 -25.40 8.84 -22.14
CA ALA A 14 -24.01 8.67 -21.77
C ALA A 14 -23.22 10.01 -21.79
N GLN A 15 -23.55 10.91 -22.73
CA GLN A 15 -22.91 12.23 -22.80
C GLN A 15 -23.37 13.17 -21.69
N LEU A 16 -24.64 13.10 -21.26
CA LEU A 16 -25.16 13.92 -20.17
C LEU A 16 -24.54 13.54 -18.83
N SER A 17 -24.34 12.25 -18.57
CA SER A 17 -23.67 11.78 -17.33
C SER A 17 -22.22 12.22 -17.24
N PHE A 18 -21.49 12.20 -18.36
CA PHE A 18 -20.09 12.61 -18.41
C PHE A 18 -19.89 14.12 -18.23
N THR A 19 -20.79 14.93 -18.79
CA THR A 19 -20.75 16.40 -18.63
C THR A 19 -21.16 16.83 -17.22
N ALA A 20 -22.10 16.15 -16.57
CA ALA A 20 -22.49 16.43 -15.19
C ALA A 20 -21.35 16.12 -14.20
N LEU A 21 -20.66 14.99 -14.35
CA LEU A 21 -19.51 14.62 -13.51
C LEU A 21 -18.34 15.59 -13.64
N ALA A 22 -18.04 16.01 -14.90
CA ALA A 22 -16.98 16.97 -15.15
C ALA A 22 -17.31 18.38 -14.64
N ALA A 23 -18.57 18.78 -14.66
CA ALA A 23 -19.02 20.06 -14.10
C ALA A 23 -18.93 20.09 -12.58
N ASP A 24 -19.24 18.99 -11.90
CA ASP A 24 -19.14 18.84 -10.44
C ASP A 24 -17.66 18.85 -9.99
N PHE A 25 -16.79 18.13 -10.68
CA PHE A 25 -15.36 18.14 -10.36
C PHE A 25 -14.71 19.52 -10.56
N ASN A 26 -15.10 20.26 -11.59
CA ASN A 26 -14.63 21.65 -11.77
C ASN A 26 -15.03 22.57 -10.63
N ALA A 27 -16.25 22.42 -10.11
CA ALA A 27 -16.70 23.17 -8.94
C ALA A 27 -15.85 22.82 -7.70
N THR A 28 -15.51 21.55 -7.51
CA THR A 28 -14.60 21.09 -6.45
C THR A 28 -13.21 21.73 -6.59
N VAL A 29 -12.64 21.75 -7.80
CA VAL A 29 -11.34 22.38 -8.07
C VAL A 29 -11.36 23.87 -7.77
N GLU A 30 -12.41 24.59 -8.16
CA GLU A 30 -12.55 26.02 -7.85
C GLU A 30 -12.69 26.28 -6.35
N ALA A 31 -13.43 25.45 -5.63
CA ALA A 31 -13.57 25.55 -4.17
C ALA A 31 -12.26 25.25 -3.41
N ALA A 32 -11.38 24.46 -4.02
CA ALA A 32 -10.07 24.10 -3.44
C ALA A 32 -8.98 25.18 -3.63
N ARG A 33 -9.23 26.22 -4.46
CA ARG A 33 -8.25 27.28 -4.69
C ARG A 33 -7.84 27.97 -3.41
N GLY A 34 -6.51 28.14 -3.24
CA GLY A 34 -5.94 28.80 -2.07
C GLY A 34 -5.87 27.92 -0.82
N GLN A 35 -6.37 26.70 -0.88
CA GLN A 35 -6.28 25.77 0.24
C GLN A 35 -4.87 25.17 0.38
N THR A 36 -4.56 24.71 1.59
CA THR A 36 -3.38 23.90 1.89
C THR A 36 -3.84 22.50 2.26
N VAL A 37 -3.20 21.48 1.64
CA VAL A 37 -3.46 20.07 1.89
C VAL A 37 -2.25 19.47 2.57
N TYR A 38 -2.41 18.93 3.77
CA TYR A 38 -1.39 18.20 4.50
C TYR A 38 -1.44 16.72 4.11
N PHE A 39 -0.57 16.35 3.17
CA PHE A 39 -0.43 14.99 2.70
C PHE A 39 0.57 14.23 3.55
N ASN A 40 0.07 13.36 4.42
CA ASN A 40 0.87 12.49 5.26
C ASN A 40 1.22 11.23 4.46
N ALA A 41 2.49 11.09 4.08
CA ALA A 41 2.96 10.01 3.23
C ALA A 41 4.34 9.52 3.66
N TRP A 42 4.63 8.25 3.37
CA TRP A 42 5.96 7.69 3.63
C TRP A 42 7.06 8.50 2.93
N GLY A 43 8.11 8.83 3.68
CA GLY A 43 9.20 9.69 3.23
C GLY A 43 10.55 8.98 3.05
N GLY A 44 10.56 7.65 3.00
CA GLY A 44 11.80 6.86 3.01
C GLY A 44 12.50 6.68 1.65
N ASP A 45 11.99 7.29 0.56
CA ASP A 45 12.61 7.25 -0.77
C ASP A 45 12.61 8.64 -1.42
N ASP A 46 13.79 9.09 -1.86
CA ASP A 46 13.95 10.44 -2.42
C ASP A 46 13.18 10.62 -3.73
N LYS A 47 13.07 9.60 -4.58
CA LYS A 47 12.33 9.69 -5.86
C LYS A 47 10.83 9.85 -5.63
N ILE A 48 10.30 9.19 -4.60
CA ILE A 48 8.90 9.36 -4.20
C ILE A 48 8.69 10.74 -3.62
N ASN A 49 9.62 11.23 -2.78
CA ASN A 49 9.56 12.57 -2.22
C ASN A 49 9.57 13.64 -3.34
N ASP A 50 10.47 13.51 -4.31
CA ASP A 50 10.58 14.40 -5.46
C ASP A 50 9.30 14.38 -6.32
N TYR A 51 8.69 13.20 -6.49
CA TYR A 51 7.42 13.08 -7.22
C TYR A 51 6.27 13.81 -6.50
N ILE A 52 6.18 13.68 -5.16
CA ILE A 52 5.16 14.38 -4.37
C ILE A 52 5.39 15.89 -4.42
N GLU A 53 6.63 16.36 -4.35
CA GLU A 53 7.00 17.77 -4.49
C GLU A 53 6.60 18.30 -5.87
N TRP A 54 6.99 17.60 -6.95
CA TRP A 54 6.61 17.95 -8.31
C TRP A 54 5.08 18.04 -8.47
N ALA A 55 4.34 17.07 -7.95
CA ALA A 55 2.87 17.08 -8.01
C ALA A 55 2.28 18.27 -7.22
N GLY A 56 2.89 18.63 -6.10
CA GLY A 56 2.53 19.80 -5.32
C GLY A 56 2.75 21.11 -6.09
N ASP A 57 3.88 21.25 -6.79
CA ASP A 57 4.20 22.40 -7.62
C ASP A 57 3.24 22.55 -8.80
N GLU A 58 2.88 21.44 -9.45
CA GLU A 58 1.87 21.41 -10.51
C GLU A 58 0.49 21.85 -10.00
N LEU A 59 0.07 21.36 -8.83
CA LEU A 59 -1.19 21.77 -8.20
C LEU A 59 -1.18 23.24 -7.81
N LYS A 60 -0.06 23.74 -7.29
CA LYS A 60 0.11 25.16 -6.95
C LYS A 60 0.02 26.04 -8.18
N SER A 61 0.76 25.68 -9.22
CA SER A 61 0.83 26.44 -10.47
C SER A 61 -0.52 26.47 -11.20
N ARG A 62 -1.22 25.33 -11.31
CA ARG A 62 -2.46 25.21 -12.08
C ARG A 62 -3.70 25.62 -11.32
N HIS A 63 -3.75 25.34 -10.02
CA HIS A 63 -4.97 25.44 -9.23
C HIS A 63 -4.83 26.31 -7.96
N GLY A 64 -3.63 26.81 -7.64
CA GLY A 64 -3.39 27.61 -6.44
C GLY A 64 -3.44 26.79 -5.14
N ILE A 65 -3.46 25.45 -5.22
CA ILE A 65 -3.50 24.55 -4.07
C ILE A 65 -2.06 24.30 -3.57
N THR A 66 -1.81 24.43 -2.28
CA THR A 66 -0.52 24.13 -1.67
C THR A 66 -0.56 22.72 -1.08
N VAL A 67 0.36 21.84 -1.48
CA VAL A 67 0.55 20.53 -0.85
C VAL A 67 1.73 20.59 0.10
N VAL A 68 1.52 20.17 1.33
CA VAL A 68 2.58 20.00 2.33
C VAL A 68 2.80 18.52 2.56
N HIS A 69 3.93 17.99 2.08
CA HIS A 69 4.30 16.60 2.33
C HIS A 69 4.76 16.43 3.77
N VAL A 70 3.93 15.84 4.62
CA VAL A 70 4.28 15.44 5.99
C VAL A 70 4.91 14.05 5.94
N LYS A 71 6.25 13.99 5.94
CA LYS A 71 7.01 12.75 5.79
C LYS A 71 6.84 11.85 7.01
N LEU A 72 6.36 10.63 6.78
CA LEU A 72 6.19 9.59 7.79
C LEU A 72 7.29 8.52 7.64
N ALA A 73 7.77 8.01 8.76
CA ALA A 73 8.56 6.79 8.79
C ALA A 73 7.67 5.55 8.70
N ASP A 74 6.46 5.64 9.29
CA ASP A 74 5.43 4.61 9.28
C ASP A 74 4.03 5.24 9.32
N THR A 75 3.09 4.68 8.56
CA THR A 75 1.71 5.18 8.45
C THR A 75 0.93 5.03 9.76
N ALA A 76 1.23 4.02 10.58
CA ALA A 76 0.55 3.78 11.85
C ALA A 76 0.60 4.99 12.80
N ALA A 77 1.66 5.82 12.72
CA ALA A 77 1.78 7.04 13.51
C ALA A 77 0.70 8.07 13.16
N ALA A 78 0.36 8.22 11.87
CA ALA A 78 -0.71 9.10 11.43
C ALA A 78 -2.09 8.52 11.79
N VAL A 79 -2.30 7.21 11.62
CA VAL A 79 -3.55 6.54 12.02
C VAL A 79 -3.82 6.74 13.52
N SER A 80 -2.82 6.54 14.37
CA SER A 80 -2.93 6.76 15.82
C SER A 80 -3.29 8.20 16.16
N ARG A 81 -2.74 9.18 15.44
CA ARG A 81 -3.05 10.61 15.60
C ARG A 81 -4.49 10.92 15.22
N ILE A 82 -4.96 10.43 14.07
CA ILE A 82 -6.35 10.60 13.62
C ILE A 82 -7.32 9.99 14.65
N LEU A 83 -7.02 8.79 15.14
CA LEU A 83 -7.83 8.14 16.17
C LEU A 83 -7.90 8.96 17.46
N ALA A 84 -6.77 9.51 17.90
CA ALA A 84 -6.73 10.38 19.08
C ALA A 84 -7.54 11.67 18.89
N GLU A 85 -7.44 12.30 17.71
CA GLU A 85 -8.21 13.49 17.36
C GLU A 85 -9.71 13.20 17.37
N LYS A 86 -10.15 12.10 16.75
CA LYS A 86 -11.55 11.65 16.76
C LYS A 86 -12.05 11.34 18.17
N THR A 87 -11.24 10.64 18.96
CA THR A 87 -11.59 10.31 20.36
C THR A 87 -11.74 11.58 21.23
N ALA A 88 -10.99 12.63 20.90
CA ALA A 88 -11.13 13.96 21.53
C ALA A 88 -12.32 14.78 20.97
N GLY A 89 -13.18 14.20 20.14
CA GLY A 89 -14.35 14.86 19.54
C GLY A 89 -14.02 15.82 18.40
N ARG A 90 -12.84 15.70 17.80
CA ARG A 90 -12.44 16.51 16.66
C ARG A 90 -12.80 15.80 15.36
N ASP A 91 -14.00 16.00 14.86
CA ASP A 91 -14.49 15.41 13.60
C ASP A 91 -14.20 16.28 12.36
N SER A 92 -13.60 17.47 12.56
CA SER A 92 -13.18 18.39 11.50
C SER A 92 -11.99 19.23 11.92
N GLY A 93 -11.24 19.78 10.95
CA GLY A 93 -10.06 20.60 11.23
C GLY A 93 -8.93 19.82 11.90
N GLY A 94 -8.81 18.54 11.61
CA GLY A 94 -7.72 17.69 12.06
C GLY A 94 -6.38 18.04 11.40
N SER A 95 -5.35 17.29 11.73
CA SER A 95 -3.98 17.51 11.26
C SER A 95 -3.60 16.74 9.99
N VAL A 96 -4.54 15.93 9.45
CA VAL A 96 -4.33 15.07 8.29
C VAL A 96 -5.47 15.29 7.30
N ASP A 97 -5.17 15.80 6.12
CA ASP A 97 -6.14 15.97 5.03
C ASP A 97 -6.11 14.79 4.07
N LEU A 98 -4.90 14.29 3.77
CA LEU A 98 -4.68 13.17 2.88
C LEU A 98 -3.64 12.24 3.50
N LEU A 99 -3.89 10.94 3.45
CA LEU A 99 -3.00 9.92 4.00
C LEU A 99 -2.68 8.86 2.93
N TRP A 100 -1.40 8.58 2.74
CA TRP A 100 -0.98 7.38 2.04
C TRP A 100 -1.08 6.19 3.00
N VAL A 101 -2.03 5.31 2.75
CA VAL A 101 -2.39 4.21 3.64
C VAL A 101 -2.46 2.90 2.85
N ASN A 102 -2.26 1.79 3.53
CA ASN A 102 -2.43 0.44 2.97
C ASN A 102 -2.53 -0.61 4.08
N GLY A 103 -3.02 -1.79 3.70
CA GLY A 103 -3.05 -3.00 4.52
C GLY A 103 -3.80 -2.84 5.83
N GLU A 104 -3.15 -3.26 6.92
CA GLU A 104 -3.72 -3.23 8.27
C GLU A 104 -4.05 -1.82 8.73
N ASN A 105 -3.36 -0.80 8.24
CA ASN A 105 -3.65 0.60 8.55
C ASN A 105 -4.97 1.03 7.92
N PHE A 106 -5.22 0.69 6.65
CA PHE A 106 -6.51 0.93 6.00
C PHE A 106 -7.65 0.20 6.72
N ALA A 107 -7.47 -1.10 6.97
CA ALA A 107 -8.46 -1.91 7.70
C ALA A 107 -8.75 -1.34 9.10
N ALA A 108 -7.73 -0.89 9.84
CA ALA A 108 -7.90 -0.25 11.14
C ALA A 108 -8.68 1.07 11.02
N MET A 109 -8.37 1.91 10.04
CA MET A 109 -9.11 3.16 9.80
C MET A 109 -10.56 2.89 9.46
N LYS A 110 -10.83 1.91 8.62
CA LYS A 110 -12.20 1.51 8.23
C LYS A 110 -13.00 1.03 9.44
N ARG A 111 -12.47 0.10 10.23
CA ARG A 111 -13.12 -0.45 11.45
C ARG A 111 -13.43 0.63 12.50
N ASN A 112 -12.56 1.63 12.63
CA ASN A 112 -12.74 2.71 13.60
C ASN A 112 -13.48 3.93 13.01
N GLY A 113 -14.01 3.86 11.80
CA GLY A 113 -14.74 4.93 11.14
C GLY A 113 -13.91 6.22 10.95
N LEU A 114 -12.60 6.08 10.64
CA LEU A 114 -11.67 7.19 10.46
C LEU A 114 -11.58 7.67 9.00
N LEU A 115 -12.12 6.88 8.06
CA LEU A 115 -12.18 7.23 6.65
C LEU A 115 -13.32 8.20 6.39
N GLN A 116 -13.23 8.98 5.31
CA GLN A 116 -14.36 9.75 4.79
C GLN A 116 -15.58 8.85 4.63
N ALA A 117 -16.75 9.31 5.07
CA ALA A 117 -17.96 8.49 5.09
C ALA A 117 -18.44 8.10 3.69
N GLU A 118 -18.28 9.01 2.73
CA GLU A 118 -18.76 8.84 1.36
C GLU A 118 -17.72 8.16 0.48
N ALA A 119 -18.19 7.36 -0.49
CA ALA A 119 -17.37 6.80 -1.55
C ALA A 119 -17.03 7.91 -2.56
N TRP A 120 -15.79 8.40 -2.55
CA TRP A 120 -15.36 9.53 -3.38
C TRP A 120 -14.42 9.11 -4.52
N ALA A 121 -13.64 8.06 -4.35
CA ALA A 121 -12.55 7.72 -5.26
C ALA A 121 -13.04 7.34 -6.67
N GLU A 122 -14.10 6.54 -6.76
CA GLU A 122 -14.65 6.10 -8.05
C GLU A 122 -15.37 7.23 -8.81
N SER A 123 -15.73 8.34 -8.13
CA SER A 123 -16.32 9.52 -8.77
C SER A 123 -15.28 10.48 -9.37
N LEU A 124 -13.99 10.31 -9.09
CA LEU A 124 -12.94 11.14 -9.64
C LEU A 124 -12.81 10.95 -11.17
N PRO A 125 -12.64 12.01 -11.96
CA PRO A 125 -12.40 11.90 -13.40
C PRO A 125 -11.17 11.06 -13.74
N SER A 126 -10.18 11.00 -12.85
CA SER A 126 -8.96 10.20 -12.97
C SER A 126 -9.20 8.69 -12.79
N TRP A 127 -10.32 8.28 -12.19
CA TRP A 127 -10.64 6.86 -11.99
C TRP A 127 -10.61 6.05 -13.29
N ARG A 128 -10.97 6.66 -14.42
CA ARG A 128 -10.89 6.04 -15.75
C ARG A 128 -9.50 5.52 -16.15
N TYR A 129 -8.45 6.01 -15.50
CA TYR A 129 -7.07 5.58 -15.78
C TYR A 129 -6.62 4.38 -14.94
N THR A 130 -7.43 3.94 -13.99
CA THR A 130 -7.09 2.82 -13.11
C THR A 130 -7.32 1.45 -13.76
N ASP A 131 -8.11 1.40 -14.85
CA ASP A 131 -8.55 0.17 -15.51
C ASP A 131 -9.24 -0.83 -14.53
N ALA A 132 -10.06 -0.31 -13.64
CA ALA A 132 -10.71 -1.09 -12.59
C ALA A 132 -11.64 -2.21 -13.11
N ALA A 133 -12.01 -2.17 -14.39
CA ALA A 133 -12.77 -3.25 -15.04
C ALA A 133 -11.89 -4.47 -15.34
N ALA A 134 -10.66 -4.25 -15.81
CA ALA A 134 -9.70 -5.33 -16.06
C ALA A 134 -8.91 -5.74 -14.80
N LEU A 135 -8.84 -4.83 -13.81
CA LEU A 135 -8.07 -5.02 -12.57
C LEU A 135 -8.98 -4.88 -11.34
N PRO A 136 -9.88 -5.84 -11.06
CA PRO A 136 -10.82 -5.74 -9.93
C PRO A 136 -10.14 -5.58 -8.56
N ALA A 137 -8.91 -6.05 -8.42
CA ALA A 137 -8.10 -5.90 -7.21
C ALA A 137 -7.85 -4.44 -6.79
N ILE A 138 -8.05 -3.46 -7.69
CA ILE A 138 -7.98 -2.02 -7.35
C ILE A 138 -9.04 -1.62 -6.32
N ARG A 139 -10.13 -2.39 -6.19
CA ARG A 139 -11.16 -2.18 -5.18
C ARG A 139 -10.91 -2.90 -3.87
N LEU A 140 -9.73 -3.49 -3.73
CA LEU A 140 -9.29 -4.17 -2.52
C LEU A 140 -7.97 -3.57 -2.05
N ASP A 141 -7.87 -3.25 -0.77
CA ASP A 141 -6.58 -3.02 -0.12
C ASP A 141 -6.21 -4.29 0.65
N PHE A 142 -5.24 -5.04 0.13
CA PHE A 142 -4.99 -6.45 0.44
C PHE A 142 -6.27 -7.27 0.21
N ALA A 143 -6.95 -7.76 1.21
CA ALA A 143 -8.23 -8.45 1.06
C ALA A 143 -9.44 -7.60 1.50
N GLU A 144 -9.20 -6.37 1.99
CA GLU A 144 -10.24 -5.48 2.52
C GLU A 144 -10.87 -4.66 1.39
N PRO A 145 -12.20 -4.71 1.19
CA PRO A 145 -12.88 -3.85 0.21
C PRO A 145 -12.66 -2.36 0.53
N THR A 146 -12.24 -1.57 -0.47
CA THR A 146 -12.03 -0.13 -0.29
C THR A 146 -13.32 0.66 -0.17
N ASP A 147 -14.43 0.12 -0.66
CA ASP A 147 -15.76 0.76 -0.72
C ASP A 147 -15.72 2.16 -1.36
N GLY A 148 -14.77 2.38 -2.28
CA GLY A 148 -14.57 3.67 -2.95
C GLY A 148 -14.05 4.79 -2.04
N ARG A 149 -13.50 4.46 -0.88
CA ARG A 149 -12.94 5.44 0.11
C ARG A 149 -11.44 5.57 0.03
N GLU A 150 -10.83 4.87 -0.90
CA GLU A 150 -9.41 4.91 -1.20
C GLU A 150 -9.20 5.06 -2.71
N SER A 151 -8.28 5.96 -3.10
CA SER A 151 -7.84 6.11 -4.47
C SER A 151 -6.51 5.41 -4.65
N PRO A 152 -6.34 4.57 -5.69
CA PRO A 152 -5.08 3.87 -5.90
C PRO A 152 -3.95 4.87 -6.16
N TRP A 153 -2.87 4.73 -5.41
CA TRP A 153 -1.64 5.49 -5.58
C TRP A 153 -0.83 4.96 -6.76
N GLY A 154 -0.61 3.67 -6.76
CA GLY A 154 0.21 3.00 -7.75
C GLY A 154 0.07 1.49 -7.64
N ARG A 155 0.89 0.80 -8.42
CA ARG A 155 0.95 -0.65 -8.43
C ARG A 155 2.36 -1.08 -8.07
N ALA A 156 2.48 -1.83 -6.98
CA ALA A 156 3.74 -2.37 -6.51
C ALA A 156 3.66 -3.90 -6.42
N GLN A 157 4.82 -4.54 -6.42
CA GLN A 157 4.98 -5.96 -6.16
C GLN A 157 6.13 -6.11 -5.17
N LEU A 158 6.02 -7.05 -4.24
CA LEU A 158 7.15 -7.46 -3.44
C LEU A 158 8.20 -8.10 -4.35
N VAL A 159 9.40 -7.56 -4.36
CA VAL A 159 10.51 -8.08 -5.17
C VAL A 159 11.73 -8.32 -4.29
N PHE A 160 12.58 -9.26 -4.75
CA PHE A 160 13.86 -9.52 -4.12
C PHE A 160 14.97 -8.90 -4.98
N VAL A 161 15.86 -8.18 -4.34
CA VAL A 161 16.99 -7.49 -4.95
C VAL A 161 18.27 -8.14 -4.48
N HIS A 162 19.17 -8.44 -5.40
CA HIS A 162 20.47 -9.04 -5.09
C HIS A 162 21.60 -8.40 -5.90
N ASP A 163 22.82 -8.50 -5.41
CA ASP A 163 24.01 -8.16 -6.18
C ASP A 163 24.41 -9.35 -7.07
N SER A 164 24.20 -9.23 -8.38
CA SER A 164 24.49 -10.29 -9.34
C SER A 164 25.98 -10.67 -9.42
N ALA A 165 26.88 -9.80 -8.96
CA ALA A 165 28.30 -10.11 -8.88
C ALA A 165 28.64 -11.10 -7.73
N ARG A 166 27.83 -11.09 -6.66
CA ARG A 166 27.99 -11.96 -5.49
C ARG A 166 27.07 -13.18 -5.54
N LEU A 167 25.85 -13.01 -6.06
CA LEU A 167 24.84 -14.06 -6.14
C LEU A 167 24.32 -14.16 -7.58
N ALA A 168 24.97 -15.00 -8.39
CA ALA A 168 24.60 -15.15 -9.80
C ALA A 168 23.22 -15.79 -10.01
N THR A 169 22.79 -16.65 -9.08
CA THR A 169 21.52 -17.38 -9.16
C THR A 169 20.75 -17.20 -7.85
N PRO A 170 19.83 -16.22 -7.76
CA PRO A 170 19.05 -15.99 -6.55
C PRO A 170 17.98 -17.08 -6.37
N PRO A 171 17.56 -17.36 -5.13
CA PRO A 171 16.43 -18.24 -4.84
C PRO A 171 15.14 -17.69 -5.47
N LYS A 172 14.23 -18.58 -5.88
CA LYS A 172 13.01 -18.20 -6.63
C LYS A 172 11.71 -18.49 -5.88
N ASN A 173 11.77 -19.10 -4.72
CA ASN A 173 10.63 -19.44 -3.87
C ASN A 173 11.08 -19.59 -2.41
N ALA A 174 10.14 -19.80 -1.50
CA ALA A 174 10.39 -19.92 -0.07
C ALA A 174 11.33 -21.08 0.28
N ASP A 175 11.19 -22.23 -0.38
CA ASP A 175 12.05 -23.40 -0.15
C ASP A 175 13.49 -23.13 -0.57
N ALA A 176 13.69 -22.59 -1.77
CA ALA A 176 15.02 -22.23 -2.25
C ALA A 176 15.66 -21.13 -1.40
N LEU A 177 14.86 -20.20 -0.85
CA LEU A 177 15.33 -19.19 0.07
C LEU A 177 15.78 -19.80 1.41
N ALA A 178 15.02 -20.76 1.95
CA ALA A 178 15.40 -21.50 3.15
C ALA A 178 16.72 -22.26 2.96
N GLU A 179 16.89 -22.90 1.79
CA GLU A 179 18.15 -23.57 1.44
C GLU A 179 19.31 -22.59 1.33
N PHE A 180 19.09 -21.44 0.68
CA PHE A 180 20.10 -20.37 0.59
C PHE A 180 20.51 -19.88 1.97
N ILE A 181 19.55 -19.58 2.86
CA ILE A 181 19.80 -19.11 4.23
C ILE A 181 20.63 -20.12 5.01
N ARG A 182 20.28 -21.41 4.92
CA ARG A 182 21.01 -22.49 5.59
C ARG A 182 22.45 -22.65 5.05
N ALA A 183 22.63 -22.53 3.74
CA ALA A 183 23.94 -22.66 3.08
C ALA A 183 24.83 -21.42 3.27
N ASN A 184 24.24 -20.25 3.52
CA ASN A 184 24.93 -18.97 3.64
C ASN A 184 24.49 -18.23 4.93
N PRO A 185 24.87 -18.73 6.11
CA PRO A 185 24.46 -18.10 7.37
C PRO A 185 24.86 -16.64 7.45
N GLY A 186 23.96 -15.80 7.92
CA GLY A 186 24.17 -14.37 8.08
C GLY A 186 23.97 -13.54 6.81
N ARG A 187 23.69 -14.16 5.65
CA ARG A 187 23.63 -13.44 4.36
C ARG A 187 22.23 -12.99 3.94
N PHE A 188 21.21 -13.21 4.77
CA PHE A 188 19.84 -12.75 4.56
C PHE A 188 19.23 -12.25 5.86
N THR A 189 18.35 -11.27 5.74
CA THR A 189 17.44 -10.80 6.78
C THR A 189 16.26 -10.08 6.13
N TYR A 190 15.27 -9.71 6.93
CA TYR A 190 14.12 -8.90 6.52
C TYR A 190 13.84 -7.80 7.55
N PRO A 191 13.15 -6.71 7.19
CA PRO A 191 12.79 -5.67 8.15
C PRO A 191 11.90 -6.21 9.26
N GLN A 192 12.13 -5.74 10.48
CA GLN A 192 11.31 -6.20 11.62
C GLN A 192 9.87 -5.69 11.51
N PRO A 193 8.87 -6.51 11.82
CA PRO A 193 7.51 -6.01 12.00
C PRO A 193 7.46 -4.88 13.07
N PRO A 194 6.64 -3.85 12.91
CA PRO A 194 5.54 -3.73 11.94
C PRO A 194 5.92 -3.10 10.58
N ASP A 195 7.20 -3.04 10.19
CA ASP A 195 7.58 -2.51 8.87
C ASP A 195 6.77 -3.20 7.75
N PHE A 196 6.25 -2.39 6.82
CA PHE A 196 5.37 -2.86 5.73
C PHE A 196 6.04 -3.93 4.85
N VAL A 197 7.32 -3.76 4.51
CA VAL A 197 8.06 -4.72 3.67
C VAL A 197 8.31 -6.00 4.45
N GLY A 198 8.65 -5.89 5.74
CA GLY A 198 8.83 -7.04 6.61
C GLY A 198 7.55 -7.87 6.77
N LEU A 199 6.41 -7.22 7.01
CA LEU A 199 5.10 -7.90 7.07
C LEU A 199 4.73 -8.52 5.72
N SER A 200 4.98 -7.82 4.61
CA SER A 200 4.70 -8.35 3.27
C SER A 200 5.53 -9.59 2.96
N PHE A 201 6.79 -9.61 3.39
CA PHE A 201 7.65 -10.79 3.30
C PHE A 201 7.07 -11.98 4.08
N LEU A 202 6.67 -11.78 5.33
CA LEU A 202 6.07 -12.86 6.13
C LEU A 202 4.78 -13.40 5.50
N LYS A 203 3.93 -12.52 4.96
CA LYS A 203 2.73 -12.90 4.21
C LYS A 203 3.06 -13.69 2.94
N GLN A 204 4.13 -13.31 2.23
CA GLN A 204 4.59 -14.05 1.04
C GLN A 204 5.06 -15.45 1.42
N ILE A 205 5.86 -15.60 2.49
CA ILE A 205 6.28 -16.92 2.96
C ILE A 205 5.07 -17.76 3.37
N LEU A 206 4.11 -17.17 4.10
CA LEU A 206 2.88 -17.87 4.46
C LEU A 206 2.14 -18.39 3.21
N LEU A 207 1.93 -17.54 2.20
CA LEU A 207 1.26 -17.90 0.95
C LEU A 207 1.97 -19.04 0.20
N GLU A 208 3.29 -19.13 0.29
CA GLU A 208 4.08 -20.17 -0.39
C GLU A 208 4.21 -21.47 0.41
N THR A 209 3.96 -21.43 1.72
CA THR A 209 4.13 -22.59 2.60
C THR A 209 2.84 -23.32 2.96
N VAL A 210 1.69 -22.64 2.88
CA VAL A 210 0.38 -23.28 3.11
C VAL A 210 -0.08 -24.10 1.90
N GLU A 211 -0.70 -25.24 2.15
CA GLU A 211 -1.28 -26.08 1.07
C GLU A 211 -2.58 -25.48 0.52
N ASP A 212 -3.43 -24.92 1.40
CA ASP A 212 -4.70 -24.27 1.05
C ASP A 212 -4.65 -22.79 1.44
N THR A 213 -4.69 -21.93 0.45
CA THR A 213 -4.68 -20.46 0.65
C THR A 213 -6.07 -19.87 0.89
N ALA A 214 -7.16 -20.61 0.74
CA ALA A 214 -8.52 -20.09 0.88
C ALA A 214 -8.79 -19.45 2.26
N PRO A 215 -8.32 -20.01 3.38
CA PRO A 215 -8.47 -19.38 4.71
C PRO A 215 -7.79 -18.01 4.83
N LEU A 216 -6.73 -17.75 4.05
CA LEU A 216 -6.00 -16.47 4.09
C LEU A 216 -6.77 -15.28 3.50
N TYR A 217 -7.90 -15.56 2.81
CA TYR A 217 -8.80 -14.56 2.25
C TYR A 217 -10.08 -14.39 3.08
N GLN A 218 -10.12 -14.97 4.28
CA GLN A 218 -11.22 -14.83 5.22
C GLN A 218 -10.74 -14.04 6.46
N PRO A 219 -11.66 -13.45 7.25
CA PRO A 219 -11.32 -12.89 8.55
C PRO A 219 -10.60 -13.93 9.42
N ALA A 220 -9.56 -13.51 10.14
CA ALA A 220 -8.73 -14.43 10.93
C ALA A 220 -9.54 -15.17 12.02
N GLU A 221 -10.60 -14.54 12.53
CA GLU A 221 -11.54 -15.11 13.51
C GLU A 221 -12.40 -16.25 12.95
N ASP A 222 -12.52 -16.36 11.63
CA ASP A 222 -13.35 -17.39 10.96
C ASP A 222 -12.55 -18.67 10.65
N SER A 223 -11.26 -18.71 11.00
CA SER A 223 -10.37 -19.83 10.76
C SER A 223 -9.55 -20.20 12.00
N ASP A 224 -9.01 -21.43 12.01
CA ASP A 224 -8.02 -21.83 13.02
C ASP A 224 -6.68 -21.15 12.68
N PHE A 225 -6.47 -19.98 13.26
CA PHE A 225 -5.29 -19.14 13.03
C PHE A 225 -3.99 -19.92 13.26
N ASP A 226 -3.89 -20.67 14.36
CA ASP A 226 -2.68 -21.39 14.71
C ASP A 226 -2.39 -22.49 13.67
N ALA A 227 -3.39 -23.26 13.29
CA ALA A 227 -3.23 -24.31 12.27
C ALA A 227 -2.88 -23.73 10.88
N VAL A 228 -3.53 -22.62 10.49
CA VAL A 228 -3.28 -21.98 9.18
C VAL A 228 -1.89 -21.37 9.12
N THR A 229 -1.37 -20.80 10.22
CA THR A 229 -0.07 -20.12 10.25
C THR A 229 1.09 -21.03 10.64
N ALA A 230 0.85 -22.26 11.13
CA ALA A 230 1.89 -23.19 11.54
C ALA A 230 3.02 -23.37 10.50
N PRO A 231 2.76 -23.53 9.18
CA PRO A 231 3.83 -23.68 8.20
C PRO A 231 4.77 -22.47 8.12
N LEU A 232 4.28 -21.26 8.35
CA LEU A 232 5.12 -20.06 8.43
C LEU A 232 6.05 -20.11 9.64
N TRP A 233 5.52 -20.50 10.79
CA TRP A 233 6.31 -20.58 12.02
C TRP A 233 7.39 -21.65 11.94
N ASP A 234 7.07 -22.81 11.36
CA ASP A 234 8.04 -23.88 11.11
C ASP A 234 9.17 -23.40 10.17
N TRP A 235 8.81 -22.67 9.10
CA TRP A 235 9.78 -22.08 8.19
C TRP A 235 10.69 -21.06 8.90
N LEU A 236 10.10 -20.18 9.72
CA LEU A 236 10.84 -19.17 10.47
C LEU A 236 11.75 -19.78 11.51
N ASP A 237 11.30 -20.78 12.24
CA ASP A 237 12.10 -21.49 13.25
C ASP A 237 13.33 -22.15 12.63
N ALA A 238 13.19 -22.72 11.46
CA ALA A 238 14.29 -23.31 10.70
C ALA A 238 15.26 -22.25 10.14
N ALA A 239 14.75 -21.11 9.67
CA ALA A 239 15.53 -20.06 9.02
C ALA A 239 16.25 -19.15 10.03
N THR A 240 15.58 -18.78 11.12
CA THR A 240 16.01 -17.74 12.07
C THR A 240 17.43 -17.90 12.61
N PRO A 241 17.91 -19.09 13.00
CA PRO A 241 19.29 -19.24 13.50
C PRO A 241 20.35 -18.87 12.48
N ASN A 242 20.02 -18.92 11.19
CA ASN A 242 20.94 -18.65 10.07
C ASN A 242 20.73 -17.27 9.44
N LEU A 243 19.81 -16.46 9.95
CA LEU A 243 19.64 -15.07 9.51
C LEU A 243 20.82 -14.19 9.94
N TRP A 244 20.90 -13.00 9.35
CA TRP A 244 21.85 -11.97 9.76
C TRP A 244 21.88 -11.82 11.28
N ARG A 245 23.08 -11.77 11.86
CA ARG A 245 23.31 -11.78 13.32
C ARG A 245 22.62 -12.92 14.08
N GLY A 246 22.42 -14.07 13.40
CA GLY A 246 21.78 -15.24 14.03
C GLY A 246 20.33 -15.01 14.40
N GLY A 247 19.61 -14.13 13.70
CA GLY A 247 18.21 -13.79 13.98
C GLY A 247 17.99 -13.03 15.30
N LYS A 248 19.05 -12.48 15.92
CA LYS A 248 18.96 -11.72 17.17
C LYS A 248 18.77 -10.23 16.96
N ALA A 249 18.90 -9.77 15.73
CA ALA A 249 18.69 -8.39 15.32
C ALA A 249 18.14 -8.35 13.90
N TYR A 250 17.28 -7.37 13.64
CA TYR A 250 16.66 -7.15 12.34
C TYR A 250 16.81 -5.68 11.95
N PRO A 251 16.92 -5.34 10.66
CA PRO A 251 16.86 -3.94 10.23
C PRO A 251 15.52 -3.34 10.63
N PHE A 252 15.56 -2.11 11.11
CA PHE A 252 14.37 -1.42 11.60
C PHE A 252 13.31 -1.19 10.51
N ASN A 253 13.76 -0.99 9.26
CA ASN A 253 12.90 -0.73 8.10
C ASN A 253 13.59 -1.13 6.79
N TYR A 254 12.85 -1.05 5.68
CA TYR A 254 13.35 -1.29 4.33
C TYR A 254 14.61 -0.47 3.97
N PRO A 255 14.69 0.86 4.17
CA PRO A 255 15.91 1.61 3.89
C PRO A 255 17.14 1.07 4.59
N THR A 256 17.01 0.66 5.86
CA THR A 256 18.12 0.04 6.62
C THR A 256 18.53 -1.30 6.02
N GLN A 257 17.57 -2.14 5.60
CA GLN A 257 17.89 -3.40 4.93
C GLN A 257 18.62 -3.17 3.60
N ARG A 258 18.18 -2.19 2.81
CA ARG A 258 18.83 -1.83 1.54
C ARG A 258 20.28 -1.38 1.75
N GLN A 259 20.54 -0.67 2.85
CA GLN A 259 21.91 -0.29 3.22
C GLN A 259 22.78 -1.51 3.52
N LEU A 260 22.27 -2.51 4.28
CA LEU A 260 23.00 -3.76 4.55
C LEU A 260 23.39 -4.49 3.25
N LEU A 261 22.51 -4.48 2.22
CA LEU A 261 22.86 -5.02 0.91
C LEU A 261 23.97 -4.21 0.24
N GLY A 262 23.89 -2.88 0.26
CA GLY A 262 24.91 -1.97 -0.29
C GLY A 262 26.27 -2.16 0.38
N ASP A 263 26.29 -2.31 1.70
CA ASP A 263 27.48 -2.53 2.51
C ASP A 263 28.04 -3.98 2.38
N GLY A 264 27.27 -4.86 1.73
CA GLY A 264 27.65 -6.26 1.53
C GLY A 264 27.53 -7.12 2.77
N GLU A 265 26.76 -6.70 3.78
CA GLU A 265 26.46 -7.53 4.96
C GLU A 265 25.46 -8.63 4.65
N VAL A 266 24.53 -8.39 3.72
CA VAL A 266 23.61 -9.39 3.18
C VAL A 266 23.73 -9.46 1.66
N ASP A 267 23.24 -10.54 1.05
CA ASP A 267 23.29 -10.75 -0.41
C ASP A 267 21.94 -10.52 -1.08
N ILE A 268 20.87 -10.50 -0.29
CA ILE A 268 19.50 -10.30 -0.76
C ILE A 268 18.81 -9.28 0.14
N ALA A 269 18.14 -8.33 -0.45
CA ALA A 269 17.17 -7.42 0.19
C ALA A 269 15.79 -7.59 -0.44
N ILE A 270 14.77 -7.08 0.25
CA ILE A 270 13.37 -7.11 -0.18
C ILE A 270 12.92 -5.66 -0.44
N ALA A 271 12.14 -5.44 -1.49
CA ALA A 271 11.64 -4.11 -1.87
C ALA A 271 10.17 -4.15 -2.30
#